data_088c9b70339a0d69441f151d0e1f3167
#
_entry.id   088c9b70339a0d69441f151d0e1f3167
#
_cell.length_a   1.000
_cell.length_b   1.000
_cell.length_c   1.000
_cell.angle_alpha   90.00
_cell.angle_beta   90.00
_cell.angle_gamma   90.00
#
_symmetry.space_group_name_H-M   'P 1'
#
loop_
_entity.id
_entity.type
_entity.pdbx_description
1 polymer ?
#
loop_
_entity_poly.entity_id
_entity_poly.type
_entity_poly.pdbx_seq_one_letter_code
_entity_poly.pdbx_strand_id
1 'polypeptide(L)'
;MIFADDDDVVPDVVWISNTRLATAFQPDGKLHSPPELVIEVLSPGSNNERRDREAKLKLYSRRGVLEYWIVSWQERRIEVYRREGTVLKLAETLYDENLLQSPHLPGFSCQVRDIFTQII
;
A
#
# COMPACT_ATOMS: atom_id res chain seq x y z
N MET A 1 -7.49 -5.50 9.14
CA MET A 1 -7.79 -4.06 9.20
C MET A 1 -9.27 -3.84 8.91
N ILE A 2 -9.93 -3.05 9.75
CA ILE A 2 -11.36 -2.78 9.61
C ILE A 2 -11.58 -1.30 9.35
N PHE A 3 -12.21 -0.94 8.23
CA PHE A 3 -12.55 0.45 7.91
C PHE A 3 -13.97 0.80 8.33
N ALA A 4 -14.88 -0.16 8.21
CA ALA A 4 -16.27 -0.05 8.63
C ALA A 4 -16.74 -1.46 8.92
N ASP A 5 -18.01 -1.62 9.34
CA ASP A 5 -18.50 -2.93 9.78
C ASP A 5 -18.27 -4.05 8.78
N ASP A 6 -18.39 -3.75 7.48
CA ASP A 6 -18.27 -4.75 6.42
C ASP A 6 -16.96 -4.68 5.63
N ASP A 7 -16.06 -3.74 5.98
CA ASP A 7 -14.82 -3.51 5.24
C ASP A 7 -13.60 -4.05 6.01
N ASP A 8 -13.58 -5.36 6.20
CA ASP A 8 -12.44 -6.03 6.85
C ASP A 8 -11.47 -6.52 5.77
N VAL A 9 -10.26 -5.96 5.74
CA VAL A 9 -9.23 -6.33 4.78
C VAL A 9 -7.92 -6.63 5.50
N VAL A 10 -7.11 -7.50 4.89
CA VAL A 10 -5.79 -7.87 5.41
C VAL A 10 -4.77 -7.53 4.33
N PRO A 11 -4.20 -6.32 4.35
CA PRO A 11 -3.14 -5.96 3.42
C PRO A 11 -1.85 -6.72 3.74
N ASP A 12 -0.99 -6.87 2.74
CA ASP A 12 0.27 -7.59 2.92
C ASP A 12 1.20 -6.86 3.88
N VAL A 13 1.32 -5.53 3.74
CA VAL A 13 2.14 -4.71 4.63
C VAL A 13 1.44 -3.38 4.85
N VAL A 14 1.49 -2.88 6.09
CA VAL A 14 1.03 -1.53 6.40
C VAL A 14 2.12 -0.81 7.19
N TRP A 15 2.16 0.50 7.02
CA TRP A 15 2.94 1.39 7.87
C TRP A 15 2.00 2.42 8.47
N ILE A 16 2.06 2.56 9.78
CA ILE A 16 1.23 3.51 10.50
C ILE A 16 2.09 4.29 11.49
N SER A 17 1.89 5.60 11.54
CA SER A 17 2.61 6.44 12.49
C SER A 17 2.17 6.15 13.92
N ASN A 18 3.05 6.43 14.89
CA ASN A 18 2.71 6.26 16.31
C ASN A 18 1.50 7.13 16.71
N THR A 19 1.37 8.29 16.12
CA THR A 19 0.25 9.20 16.38
C THR A 19 -1.08 8.55 15.98
N ARG A 20 -1.15 7.97 14.80
CA ARG A 20 -2.38 7.28 14.35
C ARG A 20 -2.61 5.98 15.10
N LEU A 21 -1.54 5.25 15.40
CA LEU A 21 -1.64 3.96 16.09
C LEU A 21 -2.31 4.11 17.45
N ALA A 22 -2.03 5.20 18.16
CA ALA A 22 -2.58 5.45 19.49
C ALA A 22 -4.11 5.46 19.51
N THR A 23 -4.76 5.85 18.38
CA THR A 23 -6.21 5.92 18.28
C THR A 23 -6.82 4.85 17.37
N ALA A 24 -6.01 4.22 16.52
CA ALA A 24 -6.49 3.29 15.51
C ALA A 24 -6.56 1.85 16.00
N PHE A 25 -5.61 1.45 16.85
CA PHE A 25 -5.53 0.07 17.32
C PHE A 25 -6.51 -0.15 18.47
N GLN A 26 -7.40 -1.12 18.32
CA GLN A 26 -8.48 -1.40 19.26
C GLN A 26 -8.20 -2.68 20.06
N PRO A 27 -8.92 -2.89 21.19
CA PRO A 27 -8.73 -4.08 22.02
C PRO A 27 -8.93 -5.42 21.31
N ASP A 28 -9.62 -5.43 20.16
CA ASP A 28 -9.79 -6.64 19.37
C ASP A 28 -8.53 -7.03 18.57
N GLY A 29 -7.45 -6.27 18.68
CA GLY A 29 -6.22 -6.53 17.97
C GLY A 29 -6.20 -6.04 16.53
N LYS A 30 -7.20 -5.25 16.12
CA LYS A 30 -7.34 -4.77 14.74
C LYS A 30 -7.24 -3.27 14.64
N LEU A 31 -6.82 -2.79 13.47
CA LEU A 31 -6.81 -1.37 13.15
C LEU A 31 -8.18 -0.94 12.65
N HIS A 32 -8.75 0.10 13.27
CA HIS A 32 -10.05 0.65 12.90
C HIS A 32 -9.97 2.00 12.19
N SER A 33 -8.76 2.52 12.01
CA SER A 33 -8.50 3.72 11.21
C SER A 33 -7.44 3.38 10.16
N PRO A 34 -7.41 4.11 9.04
CA PRO A 34 -6.46 3.78 7.98
C PRO A 34 -5.02 4.10 8.37
N PRO A 35 -4.06 3.25 7.98
CA PRO A 35 -2.65 3.61 8.06
C PRO A 35 -2.32 4.66 6.99
N GLU A 36 -1.17 5.29 7.11
CA GLU A 36 -0.71 6.22 6.08
C GLU A 36 -0.33 5.50 4.80
N LEU A 37 0.32 4.33 4.91
CA LEU A 37 0.83 3.58 3.77
C LEU A 37 0.36 2.14 3.80
N VAL A 38 -0.13 1.66 2.66
CA VAL A 38 -0.52 0.25 2.45
C VAL A 38 0.30 -0.28 1.28
N ILE A 39 0.82 -1.50 1.42
CA ILE A 39 1.60 -2.17 0.38
C ILE A 39 0.94 -3.52 0.08
N GLU A 40 0.66 -3.75 -1.20
CA GLU A 40 0.14 -5.03 -1.68
C GLU A 40 1.13 -5.65 -2.65
N VAL A 41 1.41 -6.95 -2.46
CA VAL A 41 2.27 -7.71 -3.36
C VAL A 41 1.38 -8.59 -4.23
N LEU A 42 1.49 -8.44 -5.54
CA LEU A 42 0.67 -9.19 -6.47
C LEU A 42 1.13 -10.64 -6.53
N SER A 43 0.16 -11.56 -6.42
CA SER A 43 0.42 -12.99 -6.57
C SER A 43 0.35 -13.37 -8.05
N PRO A 44 1.32 -14.15 -8.56
CA PRO A 44 1.29 -14.57 -9.96
C PRO A 44 0.12 -15.51 -10.22
N GLY A 45 -0.46 -15.40 -11.42
CA GLY A 45 -1.50 -16.29 -11.87
C GLY A 45 -2.90 -16.01 -11.35
N SER A 46 -3.13 -14.86 -10.73
CA SER A 46 -4.46 -14.47 -10.28
C SER A 46 -5.32 -14.05 -11.49
N ASN A 47 -6.42 -14.77 -11.72
CA ASN A 47 -7.34 -14.44 -12.81
C ASN A 47 -8.14 -13.17 -12.54
N ASN A 48 -8.20 -12.74 -11.29
CA ASN A 48 -8.96 -11.56 -10.87
C ASN A 48 -8.06 -10.42 -10.42
N GLU A 49 -6.78 -10.48 -10.74
CA GLU A 49 -5.79 -9.52 -10.29
C GLU A 49 -6.20 -8.08 -10.59
N ARG A 50 -6.60 -7.80 -11.83
CA ARG A 50 -6.97 -6.45 -12.25
C ARG A 50 -8.20 -5.94 -11.49
N ARG A 51 -9.21 -6.77 -11.36
CA ARG A 51 -10.43 -6.41 -10.64
C ARG A 51 -10.14 -6.16 -9.17
N ASP A 52 -9.32 -7.02 -8.56
CA ASP A 52 -8.95 -6.90 -7.16
C ASP A 52 -8.17 -5.59 -6.91
N ARG A 53 -7.26 -5.24 -7.81
CA ARG A 53 -6.50 -4.00 -7.70
C ARG A 53 -7.41 -2.78 -7.77
N GLU A 54 -8.35 -2.75 -8.69
CA GLU A 54 -9.29 -1.64 -8.84
C GLU A 54 -10.18 -1.51 -7.61
N ALA A 55 -10.68 -2.63 -7.08
CA ALA A 55 -11.53 -2.64 -5.90
C ALA A 55 -10.77 -2.13 -4.67
N LYS A 56 -9.55 -2.58 -4.48
CA LYS A 56 -8.72 -2.15 -3.37
C LYS A 56 -8.32 -0.68 -3.48
N LEU A 57 -8.01 -0.22 -4.68
CA LEU A 57 -7.68 1.18 -4.90
C LEU A 57 -8.84 2.09 -4.51
N LYS A 58 -10.05 1.72 -4.91
CA LYS A 58 -11.25 2.47 -4.53
C LYS A 58 -11.50 2.42 -3.02
N LEU A 59 -11.32 1.26 -2.40
CA LEU A 59 -11.50 1.08 -0.97
C LEU A 59 -10.53 1.96 -0.19
N TYR A 60 -9.25 1.87 -0.48
CA TYR A 60 -8.24 2.65 0.23
C TYR A 60 -8.38 4.15 -0.02
N SER A 61 -8.79 4.55 -1.23
CA SER A 61 -9.11 5.96 -1.53
C SER A 61 -10.22 6.45 -0.62
N ARG A 62 -11.31 5.70 -0.56
CA ARG A 62 -12.51 6.06 0.20
C ARG A 62 -12.23 6.13 1.70
N ARG A 63 -11.32 5.30 2.20
CA ARG A 63 -11.05 5.17 3.63
C ARG A 63 -9.92 6.06 4.16
N GLY A 64 -9.26 6.83 3.29
CA GLY A 64 -8.32 7.84 3.73
C GLY A 64 -6.85 7.40 3.82
N VAL A 65 -6.47 6.30 3.18
CA VAL A 65 -5.07 5.91 3.04
C VAL A 65 -4.35 6.98 2.23
N LEU A 66 -3.15 7.37 2.66
CA LEU A 66 -2.41 8.46 2.02
C LEU A 66 -1.53 8.00 0.88
N GLU A 67 -1.00 6.77 0.97
CA GLU A 67 -0.12 6.23 -0.07
C GLU A 67 -0.35 4.73 -0.19
N TYR A 68 -0.34 4.23 -1.43
CA TYR A 68 -0.60 2.83 -1.73
C TYR A 68 0.39 2.35 -2.78
N TRP A 69 1.14 1.29 -2.46
CA TRP A 69 2.10 0.69 -3.37
C TRP A 69 1.59 -0.66 -3.84
N ILE A 70 1.68 -0.91 -5.13
CA ILE A 70 1.41 -2.22 -5.72
C ILE A 70 2.73 -2.76 -6.25
N VAL A 71 3.21 -3.85 -5.64
CA VAL A 71 4.49 -4.47 -6.00
C VAL A 71 4.22 -5.67 -6.90
N SER A 72 4.74 -5.61 -8.13
CA SER A 72 4.64 -6.71 -9.09
C SER A 72 6.04 -7.28 -9.31
N TRP A 73 6.34 -8.42 -8.68
CA TRP A 73 7.67 -9.02 -8.79
C TRP A 73 7.87 -9.71 -10.15
N GLN A 74 6.79 -10.18 -10.79
CA GLN A 74 6.90 -10.76 -12.13
C GLN A 74 7.32 -9.74 -13.17
N GLU A 75 6.79 -8.52 -13.05
CA GLU A 75 7.10 -7.43 -13.98
C GLU A 75 8.22 -6.55 -13.47
N ARG A 76 8.72 -6.81 -12.27
CA ARG A 76 9.77 -6.07 -11.58
C ARG A 76 9.48 -4.57 -11.58
N ARG A 77 8.28 -4.22 -11.08
CA ARG A 77 7.87 -2.83 -10.98
C ARG A 77 7.07 -2.58 -9.73
N ILE A 78 7.05 -1.32 -9.31
CA ILE A 78 6.24 -0.85 -8.19
C ILE A 78 5.44 0.34 -8.67
N GLU A 79 4.12 0.24 -8.56
CA GLU A 79 3.21 1.35 -8.84
C GLU A 79 2.94 2.08 -7.53
N VAL A 80 3.20 3.39 -7.51
CA VAL A 80 3.04 4.22 -6.32
C VAL A 80 1.85 5.15 -6.53
N TYR A 81 0.83 4.99 -5.71
CA TYR A 81 -0.35 5.84 -5.69
C TYR A 81 -0.27 6.77 -4.49
N ARG A 82 -0.53 8.05 -4.70
CA ARG A 82 -0.56 9.04 -3.63
C ARG A 82 -1.87 9.79 -3.63
N ARG A 83 -2.30 10.18 -2.43
CA ARG A 83 -3.57 10.87 -2.28
C ARG A 83 -3.50 12.27 -2.88
N GLU A 84 -4.52 12.56 -3.69
CA GLU A 84 -4.72 13.89 -4.26
C GLU A 84 -6.21 14.20 -4.06
N GLY A 85 -6.51 15.06 -3.08
CA GLY A 85 -7.89 15.30 -2.68
C GLY A 85 -8.49 14.09 -1.99
N THR A 86 -9.52 13.50 -2.58
CA THR A 86 -10.26 12.38 -2.01
C THR A 86 -9.92 11.03 -2.64
N VAL A 87 -8.98 11.00 -3.59
CA VAL A 87 -8.63 9.78 -4.30
C VAL A 87 -7.14 9.54 -4.31
N LEU A 88 -6.76 8.28 -4.45
CA LEU A 88 -5.39 7.86 -4.68
C LEU A 88 -5.16 7.83 -6.19
N LYS A 89 -4.16 8.58 -6.66
CA LYS A 89 -3.79 8.63 -8.07
C LYS A 89 -2.40 8.09 -8.29
N LEU A 90 -2.19 7.46 -9.43
CA LEU A 90 -0.87 6.95 -9.80
C LEU A 90 0.10 8.11 -9.91
N ALA A 91 1.10 8.13 -9.02
CA ALA A 91 2.13 9.16 -9.00
C ALA A 91 3.37 8.74 -9.77
N GLU A 92 3.77 7.48 -9.62
CA GLU A 92 4.99 6.96 -10.22
C GLU A 92 4.84 5.47 -10.53
N THR A 93 5.49 5.03 -11.60
CA THR A 93 5.74 3.62 -11.85
C THR A 93 7.24 3.43 -11.84
N LEU A 94 7.74 2.62 -10.92
CA LEU A 94 9.17 2.47 -10.68
C LEU A 94 9.66 1.12 -11.15
N TYR A 95 10.81 1.11 -11.80
CA TYR A 95 11.48 -0.09 -12.30
C TYR A 95 12.86 -0.23 -11.65
N ASP A 96 13.62 -1.26 -12.01
CA ASP A 96 14.89 -1.66 -11.37
C ASP A 96 15.82 -0.48 -11.06
N GLU A 97 15.97 0.45 -11.99
CA GLU A 97 16.93 1.56 -11.85
C GLU A 97 16.43 2.73 -11.05
N ASN A 98 15.16 2.73 -10.69
CA ASN A 98 14.55 3.85 -9.99
C ASN A 98 14.72 3.73 -8.48
N LEU A 99 14.64 4.87 -7.80
CA LEU A 99 14.65 4.93 -6.34
C LEU A 99 13.23 4.93 -5.80
N LEU A 100 13.01 4.11 -4.79
CA LEU A 100 11.75 4.10 -4.05
C LEU A 100 11.91 4.95 -2.81
N GLN A 101 11.09 5.96 -2.69
CA GLN A 101 11.06 6.88 -1.56
C GLN A 101 9.62 7.20 -1.21
N SER A 102 9.38 7.61 0.03
CA SER A 102 8.06 8.04 0.46
C SER A 102 8.17 9.21 1.44
N PRO A 103 7.30 10.24 1.31
CA PRO A 103 7.26 11.32 2.30
C PRO A 103 6.85 10.83 3.69
N HIS A 104 6.21 9.65 3.78
CA HIS A 104 5.80 9.08 5.06
C HIS A 104 6.91 8.28 5.73
N LEU A 105 8.00 8.02 5.04
CA LEU A 105 9.16 7.28 5.54
C LEU A 105 10.41 8.13 5.39
N PRO A 106 10.58 9.17 6.24
CA PRO A 106 11.72 10.09 6.12
C PRO A 106 13.04 9.32 6.25
N GLY A 107 13.97 9.60 5.35
CA GLY A 107 15.27 8.95 5.33
C GLY A 107 15.29 7.59 4.64
N PHE A 108 14.13 7.05 4.28
CA PHE A 108 14.09 5.79 3.53
C PHE A 108 14.33 6.04 2.05
N SER A 109 15.24 5.25 1.47
CA SER A 109 15.51 5.28 0.03
C SER A 109 16.17 3.96 -0.35
N CYS A 110 15.66 3.30 -1.38
CA CYS A 110 16.31 2.11 -1.92
C CYS A 110 16.03 2.00 -3.41
N GLN A 111 16.93 1.33 -4.13
CA GLN A 111 16.67 1.01 -5.52
C GLN A 111 15.68 -0.14 -5.61
N VAL A 112 14.74 -0.05 -6.55
CA VAL A 112 13.72 -1.08 -6.75
C VAL A 112 14.36 -2.44 -7.00
N ARG A 113 15.46 -2.48 -7.74
CA ARG A 113 16.21 -3.70 -8.00
C ARG A 113 16.59 -4.46 -6.72
N ASP A 114 16.98 -3.76 -5.67
CA ASP A 114 17.40 -4.38 -4.42
C ASP A 114 16.24 -5.10 -3.72
N ILE A 115 15.04 -4.57 -3.85
CA ILE A 115 13.84 -5.20 -3.29
C ILE A 115 13.60 -6.55 -3.97
N PHE A 116 13.63 -6.58 -5.30
CA PHE A 116 13.35 -7.79 -6.05
C PHE A 116 14.44 -8.84 -5.92
N THR A 117 15.68 -8.42 -5.75
CA THR A 117 16.79 -9.35 -5.53
C THR A 117 16.65 -10.09 -4.21
N GLN A 118 16.13 -9.44 -3.17
CA GLN A 118 15.96 -10.05 -1.86
C GLN A 118 14.73 -10.96 -1.78
N ILE A 119 13.70 -10.67 -2.57
CA ILE A 119 12.46 -11.45 -2.56
C ILE A 119 12.65 -12.79 -3.29
N ILE A 120 13.52 -12.82 -4.27
CA ILE A 120 13.81 -14.01 -5.06
C ILE A 120 14.99 -14.74 -4.45
#